data_6b5b9f6ddc1df713c11449ea261ab6b9
#
_entry.id   6b5b9f6ddc1df713c11449ea261ab6b9
#
_cell.length_a   1.000
_cell.length_b   1.000
_cell.length_c   1.000
_cell.angle_alpha   90.00
_cell.angle_beta   90.00
_cell.angle_gamma   90.00
#
_symmetry.space_group_name_H-M   'P 1'
#
loop_
_entity.id
_entity.type
_entity.pdbx_description
1 polymer ?
#
loop_
_entity_poly.entity_id
_entity_poly.type
_entity_poly.pdbx_seq_one_letter_code
_entity_poly.pdbx_strand_id
1 'polypeptide(L)'
;MSVSTQHAQELIEGAQQLGVILTEQQQQQLLQYLGLLIKWNKAYNLTAVRNPDEMVSRHLLDSLSVVQYVKQYGNDWLDVGSGGGMPGVPLAIIFPERKFTLLDSNGKKTRFLTQVKLELNLDNLEVIHNRVEAFTPERAFSGIISRAFSSLADFTNWTRHLGDT
;
A
#
# COMPACT_ATOMS: atom_id res chain seq x y z
N MET A 1 -7.75 20.63 -0.30
CA MET A 1 -8.45 19.91 -1.38
C MET A 1 -8.96 18.61 -0.83
N SER A 2 -10.09 18.18 -1.29
CA SER A 2 -10.77 17.00 -0.79
C SER A 2 -11.02 16.01 -1.92
N VAL A 3 -11.45 14.81 -1.56
CA VAL A 3 -11.83 13.77 -2.51
C VAL A 3 -13.17 14.13 -3.14
N SER A 4 -13.26 14.03 -4.45
CA SER A 4 -14.45 14.42 -5.22
C SER A 4 -15.18 13.20 -5.79
N THR A 5 -16.40 13.42 -6.26
CA THR A 5 -17.18 12.41 -6.99
C THR A 5 -16.44 11.94 -8.23
N GLN A 6 -15.73 12.85 -8.90
CA GLN A 6 -14.92 12.51 -10.08
C GLN A 6 -13.80 11.55 -9.75
N HIS A 7 -13.16 11.72 -8.58
CA HIS A 7 -12.13 10.77 -8.09
C HIS A 7 -12.74 9.38 -7.89
N ALA A 8 -13.93 9.30 -7.30
CA ALA A 8 -14.62 8.04 -7.09
C ALA A 8 -14.92 7.34 -8.43
N GLN A 9 -15.42 8.08 -9.41
CA GLN A 9 -15.75 7.54 -10.72
C GLN A 9 -14.51 7.02 -11.45
N GLU A 10 -13.43 7.79 -11.44
CA GLU A 10 -12.15 7.39 -12.04
C GLU A 10 -11.62 6.12 -11.40
N LEU A 11 -11.70 6.02 -10.07
CA LEU A 11 -11.26 4.83 -9.33
C LEU A 11 -12.06 3.59 -9.74
N ILE A 12 -13.39 3.70 -9.77
CA ILE A 12 -14.26 2.57 -10.10
C ILE A 12 -14.02 2.09 -11.53
N GLU A 13 -14.01 3.01 -12.48
CA GLU A 13 -13.82 2.69 -13.89
C GLU A 13 -12.42 2.13 -14.16
N GLY A 14 -11.39 2.75 -13.57
CA GLY A 14 -10.02 2.30 -13.72
C GLY A 14 -9.79 0.92 -13.13
N ALA A 15 -10.35 0.65 -11.95
CA ALA A 15 -10.25 -0.66 -11.33
C ALA A 15 -10.93 -1.73 -12.19
N GLN A 16 -12.10 -1.40 -12.74
CA GLN A 16 -12.83 -2.31 -13.62
C GLN A 16 -12.00 -2.70 -14.84
N GLN A 17 -11.28 -1.76 -15.42
CA GLN A 17 -10.40 -2.01 -16.56
C GLN A 17 -9.25 -2.94 -16.18
N LEU A 18 -8.84 -2.94 -14.92
CA LEU A 18 -7.81 -3.85 -14.38
C LEU A 18 -8.37 -5.21 -13.98
N GLY A 19 -9.68 -5.43 -14.16
CA GLY A 19 -10.33 -6.67 -13.75
C GLY A 19 -10.66 -6.73 -12.27
N VAL A 20 -10.70 -5.57 -11.61
CA VAL A 20 -11.00 -5.47 -10.17
C VAL A 20 -12.35 -4.80 -10.00
N ILE A 21 -13.34 -5.57 -9.52
CA ILE A 21 -14.67 -5.04 -9.23
C ILE A 21 -14.72 -4.69 -7.74
N LEU A 22 -14.74 -3.39 -7.45
CA LEU A 22 -14.72 -2.89 -6.08
C LEU A 22 -16.11 -2.97 -5.45
N THR A 23 -16.19 -3.52 -4.23
CA THR A 23 -17.41 -3.40 -3.42
C THR A 23 -17.57 -1.95 -2.97
N GLU A 24 -18.77 -1.59 -2.52
CA GLU A 24 -19.02 -0.25 -2.00
C GLU A 24 -18.11 0.07 -0.82
N GLN A 25 -17.92 -0.89 0.08
CA GLN A 25 -17.02 -0.73 1.23
C GLN A 25 -15.58 -0.50 0.79
N GLN A 26 -15.09 -1.24 -0.19
CA GLN A 26 -13.73 -1.07 -0.72
C GLN A 26 -13.57 0.30 -1.38
N GLN A 27 -14.57 0.75 -2.12
CA GLN A 27 -14.56 2.09 -2.71
C GLN A 27 -14.42 3.16 -1.62
N GLN A 28 -15.23 3.06 -0.57
CA GLN A 28 -15.20 4.01 0.54
C GLN A 28 -13.85 4.00 1.26
N GLN A 29 -13.29 2.82 1.53
CA GLN A 29 -11.99 2.71 2.18
C GLN A 29 -10.86 3.29 1.33
N LEU A 30 -10.86 3.01 0.03
CA LEU A 30 -9.83 3.55 -0.88
C LEU A 30 -9.94 5.08 -0.97
N LEU A 31 -11.14 5.63 -1.02
CA LEU A 31 -11.32 7.08 -1.08
C LEU A 31 -10.99 7.74 0.25
N GLN A 32 -11.28 7.09 1.37
CA GLN A 32 -10.89 7.57 2.69
C GLN A 32 -9.36 7.59 2.83
N TYR A 33 -8.70 6.54 2.35
CA TYR A 33 -7.24 6.50 2.30
C TYR A 33 -6.67 7.63 1.45
N LEU A 34 -7.25 7.87 0.28
CA LEU A 34 -6.86 8.99 -0.58
C LEU A 34 -6.96 10.33 0.17
N GLY A 35 -8.07 10.54 0.88
CA GLY A 35 -8.27 11.76 1.67
C GLY A 35 -7.20 11.93 2.75
N LEU A 36 -6.85 10.86 3.45
CA LEU A 36 -5.79 10.87 4.45
C LEU A 36 -4.43 11.16 3.82
N LEU A 37 -4.15 10.56 2.67
CA LEU A 37 -2.90 10.78 1.95
C LEU A 37 -2.76 12.24 1.54
N ILE A 38 -3.80 12.84 1.00
CA ILE A 38 -3.82 14.26 0.64
C ILE A 38 -3.54 15.14 1.87
N LYS A 39 -4.25 14.87 2.96
CA LYS A 39 -4.15 15.66 4.19
C LYS A 39 -2.74 15.59 4.80
N TRP A 40 -2.21 14.38 4.96
CA TRP A 40 -0.93 14.18 5.63
C TRP A 40 0.26 14.53 4.73
N ASN A 41 0.10 14.43 3.41
CA ASN A 41 1.17 14.77 2.48
C ASN A 41 1.60 16.23 2.59
N LYS A 42 0.69 17.11 2.96
CA LYS A 42 1.00 18.54 3.14
C LYS A 42 2.07 18.75 4.21
N ALA A 43 2.06 17.95 5.27
CA ALA A 43 2.98 18.10 6.39
C ALA A 43 4.19 17.17 6.31
N TYR A 44 4.03 15.94 5.76
CA TYR A 44 5.02 14.89 5.89
C TYR A 44 5.70 14.47 4.58
N ASN A 45 5.30 15.02 3.44
CA ASN A 45 5.91 14.67 2.14
C ASN A 45 5.91 13.16 1.90
N LEU A 46 4.73 12.56 1.98
CA LEU A 46 4.57 11.10 1.83
C LEU A 46 4.77 10.64 0.39
N THR A 47 4.46 11.51 -0.56
CA THR A 47 4.59 11.24 -2.00
C THR A 47 4.98 12.52 -2.72
N ALA A 48 5.72 12.37 -3.83
CA ALA A 48 6.06 13.48 -4.72
C ALA A 48 4.87 13.99 -5.52
N VAL A 49 3.82 13.16 -5.67
CA VAL A 49 2.60 13.56 -6.39
C VAL A 49 1.79 14.48 -5.48
N ARG A 50 1.64 15.74 -5.90
CA ARG A 50 0.96 16.76 -5.09
C ARG A 50 -0.47 17.02 -5.52
N ASN A 51 -0.79 16.77 -6.78
CA ASN A 51 -2.12 17.00 -7.32
C ASN A 51 -3.02 15.81 -7.01
N PRO A 52 -4.10 16.00 -6.22
CA PRO A 52 -5.03 14.90 -5.93
C PRO A 52 -5.65 14.26 -7.17
N ASP A 53 -5.82 15.03 -8.25
CA ASP A 53 -6.38 14.51 -9.49
C ASP A 53 -5.48 13.45 -10.16
N GLU A 54 -4.17 13.49 -9.86
CA GLU A 54 -3.23 12.50 -10.36
C GLU A 54 -3.08 11.30 -9.43
N MET A 55 -3.48 11.43 -8.15
CA MET A 55 -3.26 10.39 -7.16
C MET A 55 -4.09 9.14 -7.43
N VAL A 56 -5.29 9.28 -8.01
CA VAL A 56 -6.11 8.10 -8.33
C VAL A 56 -5.36 7.20 -9.30
N SER A 57 -4.88 7.72 -10.42
CA SER A 57 -4.19 6.89 -11.41
C SER A 57 -2.79 6.48 -10.96
N ARG A 58 -2.00 7.41 -10.42
CA ARG A 58 -0.58 7.16 -10.11
C ARG A 58 -0.37 6.39 -8.80
N HIS A 59 -1.35 6.40 -7.90
CA HIS A 59 -1.25 5.71 -6.61
C HIS A 59 -2.26 4.60 -6.47
N LEU A 60 -3.56 4.90 -6.55
CA LEU A 60 -4.58 3.89 -6.31
C LEU A 60 -4.63 2.85 -7.44
N LEU A 61 -4.78 3.30 -8.68
CA LEU A 61 -4.88 2.38 -9.80
C LEU A 61 -3.57 1.64 -10.06
N ASP A 62 -2.45 2.32 -9.90
CA ASP A 62 -1.15 1.68 -10.01
C ASP A 62 -0.99 0.56 -8.97
N SER A 63 -1.42 0.80 -7.73
CA SER A 63 -1.41 -0.23 -6.68
C SER A 63 -2.33 -1.39 -7.03
N LEU A 64 -3.51 -1.11 -7.57
CA LEU A 64 -4.47 -2.15 -7.94
C LEU A 64 -4.02 -2.96 -9.16
N SER A 65 -3.06 -2.45 -9.93
CA SER A 65 -2.55 -3.16 -11.11
C SER A 65 -1.89 -4.49 -10.77
N VAL A 66 -1.46 -4.69 -9.52
CA VAL A 66 -0.82 -5.94 -9.08
C VAL A 66 -1.79 -6.90 -8.39
N VAL A 67 -3.07 -6.56 -8.29
CA VAL A 67 -4.07 -7.39 -7.60
C VAL A 67 -4.13 -8.80 -8.20
N GLN A 68 -4.17 -8.92 -9.52
CA GLN A 68 -4.28 -10.22 -10.17
C GLN A 68 -3.04 -11.10 -9.89
N TYR A 69 -1.88 -10.48 -9.75
CA TYR A 69 -0.65 -11.19 -9.39
C TYR A 69 -0.72 -11.66 -7.92
N VAL A 70 -1.04 -10.78 -7.00
CA VAL A 70 -1.13 -11.11 -5.57
C VAL A 70 -2.17 -12.21 -5.33
N LYS A 71 -3.28 -12.18 -6.07
CA LYS A 71 -4.36 -13.16 -5.95
C LYS A 71 -3.88 -14.59 -6.15
N GLN A 72 -2.86 -14.80 -7.00
CA GLN A 72 -2.35 -16.13 -7.35
C GLN A 72 -1.41 -16.72 -6.31
N TYR A 73 -0.89 -15.93 -5.38
CA TYR A 73 0.11 -16.36 -4.42
C TYR A 73 -0.44 -16.30 -3.00
N GLY A 74 0.38 -16.59 -2.01
CA GLY A 74 -0.06 -16.84 -0.65
C GLY A 74 -0.68 -15.68 0.12
N ASN A 75 -0.83 -15.87 1.43
CA ASN A 75 -1.66 -15.01 2.27
C ASN A 75 -0.88 -14.03 3.14
N ASP A 76 0.44 -14.01 3.04
CA ASP A 76 1.30 -13.22 3.94
C ASP A 76 2.31 -12.43 3.11
N TRP A 77 2.12 -11.12 3.05
CA TRP A 77 2.89 -10.23 2.17
C TRP A 77 3.64 -9.18 2.95
N LEU A 78 4.84 -8.85 2.46
CA LEU A 78 5.65 -7.75 2.98
C LEU A 78 5.80 -6.67 1.92
N ASP A 79 5.51 -5.42 2.30
CA ASP A 79 5.74 -4.24 1.48
C ASP A 79 6.94 -3.49 2.07
N VAL A 80 8.06 -3.50 1.36
CA VAL A 80 9.32 -2.91 1.81
C VAL A 80 9.43 -1.48 1.28
N GLY A 81 9.67 -0.53 2.18
CA GLY A 81 9.75 0.88 1.82
C GLY A 81 8.40 1.43 1.43
N SER A 82 7.39 1.13 2.23
CA SER A 82 5.98 1.42 1.90
C SER A 82 5.68 2.90 1.67
N GLY A 83 6.44 3.80 2.28
CA GLY A 83 6.24 5.24 2.11
C GLY A 83 4.83 5.67 2.52
N GLY A 84 4.05 6.14 1.54
CA GLY A 84 2.65 6.50 1.74
C GLY A 84 1.69 5.32 1.80
N GLY A 85 2.19 4.09 1.80
CA GLY A 85 1.39 2.88 1.95
C GLY A 85 1.04 2.18 0.65
N MET A 86 1.82 2.40 -0.39
CA MET A 86 1.51 1.85 -1.71
C MET A 86 2.56 0.82 -2.13
N PRO A 87 2.17 -0.36 -2.57
CA PRO A 87 0.78 -0.80 -2.80
C PRO A 87 0.11 -1.48 -1.59
N GLY A 88 0.78 -1.55 -0.43
CA GLY A 88 0.33 -2.34 0.70
C GLY A 88 -1.05 -2.00 1.24
N VAL A 89 -1.39 -0.71 1.41
CA VAL A 89 -2.70 -0.33 1.93
C VAL A 89 -3.82 -0.67 0.94
N PRO A 90 -3.74 -0.28 -0.34
CA PRO A 90 -4.76 -0.71 -1.29
C PRO A 90 -4.94 -2.23 -1.35
N LEU A 91 -3.85 -2.99 -1.31
CA LEU A 91 -3.93 -4.45 -1.32
C LEU A 91 -4.59 -5.00 -0.08
N ALA A 92 -4.32 -4.43 1.10
CA ALA A 92 -4.97 -4.85 2.34
C ALA A 92 -6.48 -4.60 2.29
N ILE A 93 -6.92 -3.54 1.63
CA ILE A 93 -8.33 -3.23 1.43
C ILE A 93 -8.98 -4.29 0.52
N ILE A 94 -8.31 -4.66 -0.56
CA ILE A 94 -8.86 -5.63 -1.53
C ILE A 94 -8.88 -7.05 -0.96
N PHE A 95 -7.89 -7.42 -0.15
CA PHE A 95 -7.74 -8.77 0.39
C PHE A 95 -7.83 -8.77 1.92
N PRO A 96 -9.02 -8.55 2.51
CA PRO A 96 -9.15 -8.48 3.97
C PRO A 96 -8.80 -9.79 4.68
N GLU A 97 -8.81 -10.91 3.97
CA GLU A 97 -8.46 -12.23 4.51
C GLU A 97 -6.96 -12.55 4.46
N ARG A 98 -6.16 -11.67 3.83
CA ARG A 98 -4.71 -11.85 3.73
C ARG A 98 -4.00 -10.84 4.59
N LYS A 99 -2.78 -11.17 5.02
CA LYS A 99 -1.99 -10.30 5.90
C LYS A 99 -0.97 -9.51 5.10
N PHE A 100 -0.89 -8.22 5.40
CA PHE A 100 0.07 -7.31 4.79
C PHE A 100 0.87 -6.60 5.88
N THR A 101 2.19 -6.75 5.82
CA THR A 101 3.12 -6.06 6.71
C THR A 101 3.81 -4.96 5.92
N LEU A 102 3.71 -3.74 6.41
CA LEU A 102 4.32 -2.56 5.78
C LEU A 102 5.54 -2.15 6.59
N LEU A 103 6.68 -2.20 5.96
CA LEU A 103 7.97 -1.91 6.58
C LEU A 103 8.54 -0.62 6.01
N ASP A 104 8.89 0.33 6.88
CA ASP A 104 9.56 1.55 6.47
C ASP A 104 10.51 2.01 7.57
N SER A 105 11.63 2.60 7.19
CA SER A 105 12.61 3.14 8.13
C SER A 105 12.29 4.57 8.57
N ASN A 106 11.34 5.24 7.93
CA ASN A 106 10.96 6.62 8.23
C ASN A 106 9.81 6.68 9.23
N GLY A 107 10.06 7.26 10.40
CA GLY A 107 9.06 7.31 11.48
C GLY A 107 7.83 8.14 11.16
N LYS A 108 7.96 9.17 10.33
CA LYS A 108 6.79 9.97 9.90
C LYS A 108 5.86 9.16 9.01
N LYS A 109 6.44 8.36 8.11
CA LYS A 109 5.67 7.50 7.22
C LYS A 109 4.98 6.38 8.00
N THR A 110 5.67 5.71 8.91
CA THR A 110 5.05 4.66 9.73
C THR A 110 3.96 5.22 10.64
N ARG A 111 4.13 6.44 11.11
CA ARG A 111 3.09 7.12 11.91
C ARG A 111 1.82 7.35 11.08
N PHE A 112 1.98 7.80 9.83
CA PHE A 112 0.87 7.93 8.90
C PHE A 112 0.18 6.58 8.64
N LEU A 113 0.97 5.53 8.38
CA LEU A 113 0.43 4.20 8.11
C LEU A 113 -0.35 3.63 9.30
N THR A 114 0.13 3.89 10.51
CA THR A 114 -0.58 3.49 11.73
C THR A 114 -1.93 4.21 11.83
N GLN A 115 -1.98 5.49 11.49
CA GLN A 115 -3.22 6.25 11.47
C GLN A 115 -4.19 5.71 10.43
N VAL A 116 -3.70 5.35 9.24
CA VAL A 116 -4.52 4.73 8.20
C VAL A 116 -5.13 3.42 8.69
N LYS A 117 -4.30 2.57 9.31
CA LYS A 117 -4.79 1.30 9.88
C LYS A 117 -5.94 1.52 10.85
N LEU A 118 -5.78 2.49 11.75
CA LEU A 118 -6.79 2.77 12.77
C LEU A 118 -8.08 3.33 12.15
N GLU A 119 -7.97 4.29 11.27
CA GLU A 119 -9.15 4.96 10.70
C GLU A 119 -9.92 4.06 9.73
N LEU A 120 -9.24 3.20 9.00
CA LEU A 120 -9.88 2.28 8.06
C LEU A 120 -10.21 0.92 8.67
N ASN A 121 -9.85 0.69 9.93
CA ASN A 121 -10.07 -0.59 10.63
C ASN A 121 -9.47 -1.78 9.86
N LEU A 122 -8.22 -1.65 9.44
CA LEU A 122 -7.53 -2.69 8.67
C LEU A 122 -6.83 -3.66 9.62
N ASP A 123 -7.55 -4.66 10.11
CA ASP A 123 -7.01 -5.64 11.06
C ASP A 123 -5.93 -6.52 10.43
N ASN A 124 -5.92 -6.63 9.11
CA ASN A 124 -4.96 -7.43 8.34
C ASN A 124 -3.69 -6.66 7.98
N LEU A 125 -3.54 -5.43 8.46
CA LEU A 125 -2.39 -4.58 8.21
C LEU A 125 -1.51 -4.50 9.45
N GLU A 126 -0.21 -4.75 9.31
CA GLU A 126 0.78 -4.55 10.35
C GLU A 126 1.79 -3.53 9.86
N VAL A 127 2.11 -2.53 10.69
CA VAL A 127 3.06 -1.46 10.35
C VAL A 127 4.30 -1.62 11.23
N ILE A 128 5.48 -1.70 10.60
CA ILE A 128 6.74 -1.88 11.29
C ILE A 128 7.72 -0.76 10.92
N HIS A 129 8.26 -0.10 11.93
CA HIS A 129 9.28 0.93 11.78
C HIS A 129 10.64 0.28 11.98
N ASN A 130 11.31 -0.06 10.88
CA ASN A 130 12.64 -0.65 10.91
C ASN A 130 13.29 -0.56 9.54
N ARG A 131 14.59 -0.78 9.50
CA ARG A 131 15.32 -0.94 8.24
C ARG A 131 15.15 -2.39 7.77
N VAL A 132 15.08 -2.58 6.45
CA VAL A 132 14.85 -3.92 5.89
C VAL A 132 16.00 -4.87 6.25
N GLU A 133 17.22 -4.41 6.25
CA GLU A 133 18.40 -5.22 6.55
C GLU A 133 18.47 -5.63 8.04
N ALA A 134 17.78 -4.89 8.92
CA ALA A 134 17.73 -5.17 10.35
C ALA A 134 16.45 -5.90 10.78
N PHE A 135 15.49 -6.04 9.88
CA PHE A 135 14.20 -6.67 10.19
C PHE A 135 14.33 -8.20 10.14
N THR A 136 14.03 -8.85 11.25
CA THR A 136 14.06 -10.31 11.36
C THR A 136 12.69 -10.81 11.77
N PRO A 137 11.83 -11.17 10.81
CA PRO A 137 10.49 -11.66 11.13
C PRO A 137 10.53 -13.06 11.71
N GLU A 138 9.49 -13.42 12.45
CA GLU A 138 9.35 -14.76 13.03
C GLU A 138 9.05 -15.83 11.98
N ARG A 139 8.57 -15.40 10.80
CA ARG A 139 8.20 -16.30 9.72
C ARG A 139 8.57 -15.69 8.37
N ALA A 140 8.72 -16.53 7.36
CA ALA A 140 8.93 -16.08 6.00
C ALA A 140 7.62 -15.60 5.39
N PHE A 141 7.70 -14.65 4.45
CA PHE A 141 6.54 -14.12 3.73
C PHE A 141 6.29 -14.90 2.45
N SER A 142 5.00 -14.97 2.05
CA SER A 142 4.62 -15.58 0.78
C SER A 142 5.09 -14.75 -0.42
N GLY A 143 5.16 -13.44 -0.25
CA GLY A 143 5.65 -12.53 -1.28
C GLY A 143 6.14 -11.23 -0.69
N ILE A 144 7.04 -10.60 -1.44
CA ILE A 144 7.64 -9.31 -1.06
C ILE A 144 7.43 -8.33 -2.21
N ILE A 145 6.93 -7.16 -1.90
CA ILE A 145 6.67 -6.12 -2.90
C ILE A 145 7.36 -4.82 -2.49
N SER A 146 7.70 -4.01 -3.49
CA SER A 146 8.25 -2.67 -3.26
C SER A 146 8.09 -1.84 -4.53
N ARG A 147 7.79 -0.56 -4.36
CA ARG A 147 7.67 0.38 -5.48
C ARG A 147 8.88 1.28 -5.63
N ALA A 148 9.60 1.53 -4.55
CA ALA A 148 10.58 2.61 -4.49
C ALA A 148 11.94 2.12 -4.04
N PHE A 149 12.47 1.10 -4.72
CA PHE A 149 13.82 0.60 -4.45
C PHE A 149 14.80 1.09 -5.50
N SER A 150 16.05 1.37 -5.09
CA SER A 150 17.06 1.95 -5.96
C SER A 150 17.45 1.02 -7.11
N SER A 151 17.49 -0.30 -6.86
CA SER A 151 17.75 -1.29 -7.88
C SER A 151 17.23 -2.65 -7.48
N LEU A 152 17.00 -3.51 -8.46
CA LEU A 152 16.58 -4.89 -8.20
C LEU A 152 17.66 -5.65 -7.40
N ALA A 153 18.93 -5.41 -7.70
CA ALA A 153 20.04 -6.06 -7.00
C ALA A 153 20.04 -5.69 -5.52
N ASP A 154 19.90 -4.41 -5.18
CA ASP A 154 19.84 -3.96 -3.79
C ASP A 154 18.63 -4.52 -3.08
N PHE A 155 17.48 -4.51 -3.74
CA PHE A 155 16.26 -5.09 -3.19
C PHE A 155 16.45 -6.57 -2.88
N THR A 156 16.99 -7.34 -3.81
CA THR A 156 17.23 -8.77 -3.64
C THR A 156 18.19 -9.04 -2.48
N ASN A 157 19.29 -8.29 -2.38
CA ASN A 157 20.27 -8.46 -1.32
C ASN A 157 19.69 -8.18 0.06
N TRP A 158 18.88 -7.13 0.19
CA TRP A 158 18.34 -6.69 1.48
C TRP A 158 17.15 -7.50 1.94
N THR A 159 16.43 -8.19 1.03
CA THR A 159 15.20 -8.90 1.34
C THR A 159 15.32 -10.42 1.28
N ARG A 160 16.47 -10.94 0.84
CA ARG A 160 16.67 -12.39 0.65
C ARG A 160 16.28 -13.21 1.89
N HIS A 161 16.56 -12.69 3.08
CA HIS A 161 16.29 -13.38 4.36
C HIS A 161 14.82 -13.36 4.77
N LEU A 162 13.94 -12.67 4.03
CA LEU A 162 12.56 -12.41 4.42
C LEU A 162 11.56 -13.30 3.71
N GLY A 163 11.91 -13.82 2.54
CA GLY A 163 10.98 -14.57 1.70
C GLY A 163 11.11 -16.08 1.84
N ASP A 164 10.10 -16.79 1.35
CA ASP A 164 10.14 -18.22 1.16
C ASP A 164 11.11 -18.55 0.03
N THR A 165 11.90 -19.58 0.19
CA THR A 165 12.83 -20.04 -0.82
C THR A 165 12.32 -21.28 -1.54
#